data_1c3cfdf8beebdfc4e15beb414ce06353
#
_entry.id   1c3cfdf8beebdfc4e15beb414ce06353
#
_cell.length_a   1.000
_cell.length_b   1.000
_cell.length_c   1.000
_cell.angle_alpha   90.00
_cell.angle_beta   90.00
_cell.angle_gamma   90.00
#
_symmetry.space_group_name_H-M   'P 1'
#
loop_
_entity.id
_entity.type
_entity.pdbx_description
1 polymer ?
#
loop_
_entity_poly.entity_id
_entity_poly.type
_entity_poly.pdbx_seq_one_letter_code
_entity_poly.pdbx_strand_id
1 'polypeptide(L)'
;MDLHRLRIIVGFFIVFALVFVGRLVYLQVFCHDALAAKADAQEFHTVELEESPRGRITDCNGVSVTADTETASLLIVPSLIGDVEKTIGLLEYDPGLSSERLMAKIYGETEDIRREPFIAKTDLTAKEAEHIEELGLGGVYVVSRQGRYYRDFPLQHLLGTLGEDENSGEIVGLSGLERVYDDVLTAGSSGKISFLVDERNRMIDPGEYYLTEKETDLAGEVLLTVDLGIQRAAESALEGHSGAMVVLDSKNGDVLAMASAPKYDPYQVTDLLSSDAYVNKALSSYPPASLFKIFISAVAVENDLAVPETMFFCDGAFPLENGSTVSCWEEEGHGFLTFNDALSLSCNPVFVKMTLEIGKERLSEAFSRWELDEDRLLGYPLNDLSSLDFSGGTDADLANIGLGENGVKLTPLNVAKMINVIAADGLLYTPRVVTEVRDSEGNTVKSFNEALAVRVLSSSTAKTVTDMMAKTFESGTARKLHLESFHMAGKTGTSETGNVWIGGFFPYEDPEYTIVILVTGGHSGVGDGGPILKKLCAYLGNLP
;
A
#
# COMPACT_ATOMS: atom_id res chain seq x y z
N MET A 1 -38.36 -88.20 -6.73
CA MET A 1 -36.98 -87.76 -6.44
C MET A 1 -36.57 -88.35 -5.11
N ASP A 2 -35.48 -89.18 -5.10
CA ASP A 2 -35.06 -89.92 -3.92
C ASP A 2 -34.69 -88.94 -2.75
N LEU A 3 -35.32 -89.21 -1.58
CA LEU A 3 -35.11 -88.35 -0.39
C LEU A 3 -33.62 -88.20 -0.02
N HIS A 4 -32.84 -89.20 -0.38
CA HIS A 4 -31.42 -89.21 -0.17
C HIS A 4 -30.66 -88.20 -1.08
N ARG A 5 -31.06 -88.12 -2.35
CA ARG A 5 -30.48 -87.12 -3.31
C ARG A 5 -30.87 -85.71 -2.93
N LEU A 6 -32.09 -85.50 -2.43
CA LEU A 6 -32.50 -84.18 -1.94
C LEU A 6 -31.66 -83.70 -0.74
N ARG A 7 -31.38 -84.60 0.23
CA ARG A 7 -30.55 -84.28 1.40
C ARG A 7 -29.10 -83.95 1.01
N ILE A 8 -28.53 -84.65 -0.02
CA ILE A 8 -27.17 -84.31 -0.52
C ILE A 8 -27.17 -82.95 -1.19
N ILE A 9 -28.17 -82.61 -1.99
CA ILE A 9 -28.29 -81.33 -2.65
C ILE A 9 -28.46 -80.22 -1.61
N VAL A 10 -29.34 -80.40 -0.62
CA VAL A 10 -29.53 -79.44 0.48
C VAL A 10 -28.25 -79.26 1.30
N GLY A 11 -27.54 -80.34 1.62
CA GLY A 11 -26.25 -80.30 2.31
C GLY A 11 -25.19 -79.49 1.54
N PHE A 12 -25.14 -79.71 0.22
CA PHE A 12 -24.19 -78.95 -0.64
C PHE A 12 -24.51 -77.45 -0.63
N PHE A 13 -25.81 -77.08 -0.72
CA PHE A 13 -26.22 -75.68 -0.66
C PHE A 13 -25.91 -75.02 0.72
N ILE A 14 -26.11 -75.79 1.82
CA ILE A 14 -25.78 -75.32 3.17
C ILE A 14 -24.25 -75.06 3.30
N VAL A 15 -23.43 -76.02 2.84
CA VAL A 15 -21.96 -75.85 2.86
C VAL A 15 -21.55 -74.64 2.00
N PHE A 16 -22.12 -74.52 0.79
CA PHE A 16 -21.83 -73.37 -0.08
C PHE A 16 -22.26 -72.06 0.56
N ALA A 17 -23.44 -71.99 1.20
CA ALA A 17 -23.91 -70.82 1.91
C ALA A 17 -22.95 -70.44 3.11
N LEU A 18 -22.49 -71.46 3.86
CA LEU A 18 -21.54 -71.22 4.96
C LEU A 18 -20.18 -70.70 4.47
N VAL A 19 -19.66 -71.20 3.35
CA VAL A 19 -18.44 -70.71 2.72
C VAL A 19 -18.61 -69.24 2.26
N PHE A 20 -19.79 -68.97 1.67
CA PHE A 20 -20.12 -67.61 1.21
C PHE A 20 -20.24 -66.60 2.36
N VAL A 21 -20.95 -66.99 3.43
CA VAL A 21 -21.04 -66.18 4.66
C VAL A 21 -19.67 -66.00 5.31
N GLY A 22 -18.88 -67.06 5.40
CA GLY A 22 -17.51 -66.98 5.93
C GLY A 22 -16.63 -66.02 5.12
N ARG A 23 -16.78 -66.03 3.78
CA ARG A 23 -16.05 -65.09 2.91
C ARG A 23 -16.55 -63.65 3.08
N LEU A 24 -17.85 -63.41 3.24
CA LEU A 24 -18.43 -62.11 3.54
C LEU A 24 -17.90 -61.55 4.87
N VAL A 25 -17.93 -62.38 5.92
CA VAL A 25 -17.39 -62.00 7.23
C VAL A 25 -15.90 -61.66 7.12
N TYR A 26 -15.12 -62.48 6.41
CA TYR A 26 -13.72 -62.22 6.18
C TYR A 26 -13.48 -60.86 5.48
N LEU A 27 -14.24 -60.56 4.44
CA LEU A 27 -14.11 -59.26 3.71
C LEU A 27 -14.59 -58.11 4.55
N GLN A 28 -15.69 -58.21 5.29
CA GLN A 28 -16.29 -57.14 6.05
C GLN A 28 -15.63 -56.87 7.41
N VAL A 29 -15.03 -57.86 8.05
CA VAL A 29 -14.43 -57.74 9.37
C VAL A 29 -12.90 -57.67 9.30
N PHE A 30 -12.26 -58.55 8.53
CA PHE A 30 -10.79 -58.64 8.50
C PHE A 30 -10.13 -57.84 7.38
N CYS A 31 -10.86 -57.57 6.30
CA CYS A 31 -10.33 -56.77 5.18
C CYS A 31 -10.97 -55.39 5.08
N HIS A 32 -11.85 -55.03 6.00
CA HIS A 32 -12.62 -53.79 5.94
C HIS A 32 -11.69 -52.56 5.80
N ASP A 33 -10.78 -52.39 6.72
CA ASP A 33 -9.90 -51.23 6.74
C ASP A 33 -8.99 -51.16 5.50
N ALA A 34 -8.48 -52.29 5.04
CA ALA A 34 -7.66 -52.36 3.83
C ALA A 34 -8.44 -52.12 2.53
N LEU A 35 -9.73 -52.52 2.50
CA LEU A 35 -10.61 -52.31 1.34
C LEU A 35 -11.16 -50.89 1.35
N ALA A 36 -11.48 -50.33 2.53
CA ALA A 36 -11.88 -48.96 2.71
C ALA A 36 -10.71 -48.01 2.29
N ALA A 37 -9.52 -48.24 2.79
CA ALA A 37 -8.35 -47.47 2.38
C ALA A 37 -8.04 -47.53 0.87
N LYS A 38 -8.34 -48.66 0.22
CA LYS A 38 -8.20 -48.79 -1.24
C LYS A 38 -9.35 -48.11 -1.99
N ALA A 39 -10.55 -48.10 -1.46
CA ALA A 39 -11.68 -47.37 -2.03
C ALA A 39 -11.40 -45.85 -1.92
N ASP A 40 -11.02 -45.40 -0.75
CA ASP A 40 -10.62 -44.00 -0.51
C ASP A 40 -9.48 -43.55 -1.45
N ALA A 41 -8.47 -44.38 -1.65
CA ALA A 41 -7.37 -44.10 -2.58
C ALA A 41 -7.78 -44.12 -4.07
N GLN A 42 -8.91 -44.71 -4.42
CA GLN A 42 -9.47 -44.69 -5.78
C GLN A 42 -10.47 -43.55 -6.04
N GLU A 43 -11.09 -43.04 -4.98
CA GLU A 43 -12.07 -41.96 -5.06
C GLU A 43 -11.50 -40.60 -4.73
N PHE A 44 -10.36 -40.54 -3.98
CA PHE A 44 -9.70 -39.31 -3.64
C PHE A 44 -8.57 -39.01 -4.63
N HIS A 45 -8.68 -37.95 -5.40
CA HIS A 45 -7.54 -37.32 -6.00
C HIS A 45 -6.98 -36.32 -5.00
N THR A 46 -5.80 -36.59 -4.45
CA THR A 46 -5.05 -35.63 -3.66
C THR A 46 -4.37 -34.69 -4.62
N VAL A 47 -4.79 -33.45 -4.59
CA VAL A 47 -4.11 -32.37 -5.28
C VAL A 47 -3.17 -31.75 -4.27
N GLU A 48 -1.85 -31.91 -4.50
CA GLU A 48 -0.85 -31.18 -3.71
C GLU A 48 -0.78 -29.76 -4.25
N LEU A 49 -1.41 -28.83 -3.56
CA LEU A 49 -1.14 -27.42 -3.73
C LEU A 49 -0.10 -27.04 -2.69
N GLU A 50 1.10 -26.72 -3.13
CA GLU A 50 2.08 -26.10 -2.25
C GLU A 50 1.66 -24.66 -2.00
N GLU A 51 1.01 -24.42 -0.87
CA GLU A 51 0.70 -23.10 -0.37
C GLU A 51 1.31 -22.92 1.01
N SER A 52 2.27 -22.02 1.07
CA SER A 52 2.68 -21.48 2.35
C SER A 52 1.73 -20.38 2.76
N PRO A 53 1.09 -20.43 3.94
CA PRO A 53 0.42 -19.28 4.50
C PRO A 53 1.46 -18.18 4.67
N ARG A 54 1.26 -17.07 3.97
CA ARG A 54 2.18 -15.94 3.99
C ARG A 54 2.06 -15.18 5.30
N GLY A 55 3.19 -14.77 5.88
CA GLY A 55 3.28 -14.07 7.15
C GLY A 55 2.45 -12.79 7.20
N ARG A 56 2.16 -12.35 8.41
CA ARG A 56 1.30 -11.19 8.65
C ARG A 56 2.05 -9.88 8.51
N ILE A 57 1.35 -8.86 8.06
CA ILE A 57 1.77 -7.47 8.20
C ILE A 57 0.72 -6.81 9.08
N THR A 58 1.13 -6.25 10.23
CA THR A 58 0.24 -5.68 11.24
C THR A 58 0.47 -4.18 11.39
N ASP A 59 -0.59 -3.46 11.75
CA ASP A 59 -0.52 -2.04 12.10
C ASP A 59 0.07 -1.82 13.50
N CYS A 60 0.19 -0.57 13.94
CA CYS A 60 0.73 -0.21 15.26
C CYS A 60 -0.10 -0.73 16.43
N ASN A 61 -1.35 -1.12 16.22
CA ASN A 61 -2.28 -1.67 17.21
C ASN A 61 -2.32 -3.22 17.17
N GLY A 62 -1.50 -3.86 16.32
CA GLY A 62 -1.51 -5.30 16.13
C GLY A 62 -2.67 -5.82 15.25
N VAL A 63 -3.38 -4.92 14.56
CA VAL A 63 -4.43 -5.29 13.62
C VAL A 63 -3.79 -5.70 12.29
N SER A 64 -4.17 -6.87 11.76
CA SER A 64 -3.64 -7.31 10.47
C SER A 64 -4.04 -6.34 9.34
N VAL A 65 -3.05 -5.88 8.58
CA VAL A 65 -3.24 -5.08 7.35
C VAL A 65 -3.47 -6.00 6.15
N THR A 66 -2.99 -7.24 6.24
CA THR A 66 -3.25 -8.30 5.28
C THR A 66 -4.50 -9.07 5.69
N ALA A 67 -5.30 -9.51 4.71
CA ALA A 67 -6.55 -10.21 4.99
C ALA A 67 -6.30 -11.58 5.61
N ASP A 68 -7.11 -11.92 6.64
CA ASP A 68 -7.21 -13.25 7.21
C ASP A 68 -8.57 -13.90 6.84
N THR A 69 -9.22 -13.41 5.78
CA THR A 69 -10.53 -13.89 5.33
C THR A 69 -10.38 -14.94 4.26
N GLU A 70 -11.21 -15.98 4.35
CA GLU A 70 -11.33 -16.96 3.26
C GLU A 70 -11.96 -16.32 2.02
N THR A 71 -11.36 -16.56 0.85
CA THR A 71 -11.85 -16.13 -0.45
C THR A 71 -11.98 -17.32 -1.38
N ALA A 72 -13.02 -17.32 -2.22
CA ALA A 72 -13.17 -18.36 -3.25
C ALA A 72 -12.13 -18.15 -4.36
N SER A 73 -11.48 -19.22 -4.77
CA SER A 73 -10.45 -19.23 -5.81
C SER A 73 -10.71 -20.34 -6.83
N LEU A 74 -10.33 -20.08 -8.09
CA LEU A 74 -10.43 -21.05 -9.18
C LEU A 74 -9.18 -21.90 -9.24
N LEU A 75 -9.30 -23.16 -8.87
CA LEU A 75 -8.25 -24.17 -9.00
C LEU A 75 -8.44 -24.93 -10.32
N ILE A 76 -7.37 -25.01 -11.11
CA ILE A 76 -7.31 -25.83 -12.31
C ILE A 76 -6.31 -26.97 -12.10
N VAL A 77 -6.75 -28.18 -12.37
CA VAL A 77 -5.93 -29.41 -12.36
C VAL A 77 -5.83 -29.91 -13.81
N PRO A 78 -4.80 -29.53 -14.57
CA PRO A 78 -4.71 -29.80 -16.00
C PRO A 78 -4.81 -31.29 -16.35
N SER A 79 -4.25 -32.17 -15.52
CA SER A 79 -4.26 -33.63 -15.72
C SER A 79 -5.66 -34.26 -15.63
N LEU A 80 -6.64 -33.53 -15.06
CA LEU A 80 -8.03 -33.99 -14.90
C LEU A 80 -8.99 -33.37 -15.95
N ILE A 81 -8.49 -32.48 -16.81
CA ILE A 81 -9.30 -31.85 -17.87
C ILE A 81 -9.42 -32.83 -19.05
N GLY A 82 -10.62 -33.14 -19.42
CA GLY A 82 -10.87 -34.05 -20.55
C GLY A 82 -10.73 -33.38 -21.94
N ASP A 83 -11.16 -32.13 -22.07
CA ASP A 83 -11.13 -31.32 -23.30
C ASP A 83 -10.74 -29.89 -22.93
N VAL A 84 -9.46 -29.56 -23.17
CA VAL A 84 -8.87 -28.27 -22.75
C VAL A 84 -9.47 -27.10 -23.51
N GLU A 85 -9.62 -27.20 -24.83
CA GLU A 85 -10.15 -26.11 -25.67
C GLU A 85 -11.58 -25.75 -25.27
N LYS A 86 -12.42 -26.77 -25.07
CA LYS A 86 -13.81 -26.59 -24.64
C LYS A 86 -13.88 -25.99 -23.24
N THR A 87 -13.05 -26.46 -22.31
CA THR A 87 -13.01 -25.97 -20.92
C THR A 87 -12.62 -24.50 -20.89
N ILE A 88 -11.56 -24.11 -21.58
CA ILE A 88 -11.11 -22.72 -21.66
C ILE A 88 -12.18 -21.84 -22.31
N GLY A 89 -12.79 -22.28 -23.42
CA GLY A 89 -13.84 -21.52 -24.10
C GLY A 89 -15.07 -21.25 -23.21
N LEU A 90 -15.36 -22.11 -22.24
CA LEU A 90 -16.44 -21.89 -21.26
C LEU A 90 -16.02 -20.94 -20.13
N LEU A 91 -14.76 -20.99 -19.70
CA LEU A 91 -14.22 -20.11 -18.66
C LEU A 91 -13.94 -18.68 -19.16
N GLU A 92 -13.80 -18.46 -20.46
CA GLU A 92 -13.53 -17.14 -21.04
C GLU A 92 -14.68 -16.13 -20.84
N TYR A 93 -15.87 -16.60 -20.48
CA TYR A 93 -17.00 -15.74 -20.11
C TYR A 93 -16.82 -15.02 -18.78
N ASP A 94 -15.88 -15.46 -17.94
CA ASP A 94 -15.62 -14.82 -16.65
C ASP A 94 -14.59 -13.68 -16.80
N PRO A 95 -14.93 -12.48 -16.30
CA PRO A 95 -14.02 -11.34 -16.32
C PRO A 95 -12.68 -11.65 -15.62
N GLY A 96 -11.57 -11.40 -16.32
CA GLY A 96 -10.21 -11.61 -15.80
C GLY A 96 -9.60 -12.98 -16.09
N LEU A 97 -10.33 -13.90 -16.76
CA LEU A 97 -9.76 -15.13 -17.30
C LEU A 97 -9.51 -14.95 -18.81
N SER A 98 -8.24 -14.94 -19.20
CA SER A 98 -7.83 -14.88 -20.60
C SER A 98 -7.53 -16.27 -21.11
N SER A 99 -8.15 -16.68 -22.23
CA SER A 99 -7.89 -17.96 -22.88
C SER A 99 -6.41 -18.17 -23.17
N GLU A 100 -5.72 -17.12 -23.60
CA GLU A 100 -4.31 -17.16 -23.92
C GLU A 100 -3.44 -17.46 -22.69
N ARG A 101 -3.76 -16.83 -21.54
CA ARG A 101 -3.09 -17.08 -20.26
C ARG A 101 -3.38 -18.48 -19.72
N LEU A 102 -4.63 -18.94 -19.80
CA LEU A 102 -5.01 -20.27 -19.36
C LEU A 102 -4.31 -21.35 -20.19
N MET A 103 -4.25 -21.16 -21.52
CA MET A 103 -3.52 -22.06 -22.43
C MET A 103 -2.04 -22.12 -22.08
N ALA A 104 -1.40 -20.97 -21.87
CA ALA A 104 0.02 -20.89 -21.51
C ALA A 104 0.31 -21.59 -20.17
N LYS A 105 -0.61 -21.46 -19.19
CA LYS A 105 -0.47 -22.14 -17.88
C LYS A 105 -0.73 -23.65 -17.98
N ILE A 106 -1.64 -24.10 -18.82
CA ILE A 106 -1.97 -25.52 -18.98
C ILE A 106 -0.90 -26.27 -19.77
N TYR A 107 -0.37 -25.69 -20.84
CA TYR A 107 0.64 -26.35 -21.69
C TYR A 107 2.09 -25.99 -21.35
N GLY A 108 2.33 -24.88 -20.63
CA GLY A 108 3.69 -24.41 -20.32
C GLY A 108 4.50 -24.09 -21.57
N GLU A 109 5.82 -24.28 -21.51
CA GLU A 109 6.75 -24.09 -22.65
C GLU A 109 6.79 -25.30 -23.59
N THR A 110 6.15 -26.40 -23.23
CA THR A 110 6.08 -27.64 -24.02
C THR A 110 4.65 -27.88 -24.49
N GLU A 111 4.47 -28.59 -25.62
CA GLU A 111 3.12 -28.95 -26.10
C GLU A 111 2.42 -29.99 -25.21
N ASP A 112 3.08 -30.47 -24.16
CA ASP A 112 2.52 -31.41 -23.20
C ASP A 112 1.76 -30.69 -22.09
N ILE A 113 0.60 -31.23 -21.70
CA ILE A 113 -0.21 -30.72 -20.58
C ILE A 113 0.58 -30.82 -19.28
N ARG A 114 0.68 -29.71 -18.54
CA ARG A 114 1.25 -29.69 -17.19
C ARG A 114 0.48 -30.64 -16.28
N ARG A 115 1.18 -31.31 -15.38
CA ARG A 115 0.55 -32.20 -14.40
C ARG A 115 0.19 -31.49 -13.12
N GLU A 116 0.84 -30.38 -12.83
CA GLU A 116 0.70 -29.64 -11.58
C GLU A 116 -0.55 -28.77 -11.58
N PRO A 117 -1.31 -28.79 -10.50
CA PRO A 117 -2.45 -27.91 -10.29
C PRO A 117 -1.98 -26.46 -10.15
N PHE A 118 -2.82 -25.50 -10.52
CA PHE A 118 -2.54 -24.10 -10.31
C PHE A 118 -3.81 -23.29 -10.04
N ILE A 119 -3.67 -22.17 -9.34
CA ILE A 119 -4.76 -21.21 -9.17
C ILE A 119 -4.83 -20.30 -10.39
N ALA A 120 -5.97 -20.32 -11.07
CA ALA A 120 -6.19 -19.53 -12.27
C ALA A 120 -6.73 -18.13 -11.95
N LYS A 121 -7.54 -18.01 -10.89
CA LYS A 121 -8.11 -16.75 -10.41
C LYS A 121 -8.35 -16.82 -8.90
N THR A 122 -8.06 -15.73 -8.20
CA THR A 122 -8.33 -15.54 -6.77
C THR A 122 -9.49 -14.56 -6.58
N ASP A 123 -10.06 -14.51 -5.38
CA ASP A 123 -11.12 -13.58 -4.97
C ASP A 123 -12.35 -13.60 -5.92
N LEU A 124 -12.84 -14.80 -6.24
CA LEU A 124 -14.08 -14.97 -6.99
C LEU A 124 -15.24 -14.35 -6.21
N THR A 125 -16.10 -13.62 -6.90
CA THR A 125 -17.39 -13.23 -6.34
C THR A 125 -18.28 -14.47 -6.18
N ALA A 126 -19.29 -14.40 -5.29
CA ALA A 126 -20.22 -15.49 -5.10
C ALA A 126 -20.93 -15.93 -6.41
N LYS A 127 -21.19 -14.97 -7.32
CA LYS A 127 -21.81 -15.24 -8.63
C LYS A 127 -20.85 -15.96 -9.58
N GLU A 128 -19.57 -15.57 -9.59
CA GLU A 128 -18.56 -16.24 -10.41
C GLU A 128 -18.32 -17.66 -9.91
N ALA A 129 -18.22 -17.84 -8.59
CA ALA A 129 -18.07 -19.16 -7.98
C ALA A 129 -19.25 -20.08 -8.33
N GLU A 130 -20.49 -19.62 -8.13
CA GLU A 130 -21.71 -20.35 -8.47
C GLU A 130 -21.77 -20.72 -9.97
N HIS A 131 -21.42 -19.76 -10.84
CA HIS A 131 -21.39 -20.00 -12.29
C HIS A 131 -20.37 -21.08 -12.68
N ILE A 132 -19.14 -21.02 -12.13
CA ILE A 132 -18.09 -22.00 -12.41
C ILE A 132 -18.50 -23.39 -11.92
N GLU A 133 -19.10 -23.49 -10.74
CA GLU A 133 -19.62 -24.76 -10.20
C GLU A 133 -20.75 -25.34 -11.06
N GLU A 134 -21.66 -24.48 -11.54
CA GLU A 134 -22.76 -24.92 -12.44
C GLU A 134 -22.26 -25.47 -13.78
N LEU A 135 -21.10 -25.00 -14.29
CA LEU A 135 -20.50 -25.54 -15.51
C LEU A 135 -20.10 -27.01 -15.36
N GLY A 136 -19.84 -27.50 -14.15
CA GLY A 136 -19.54 -28.88 -13.83
C GLY A 136 -18.39 -29.46 -14.64
N LEU A 137 -17.33 -28.70 -14.84
CA LEU A 137 -16.16 -29.06 -15.65
C LEU A 137 -15.18 -29.93 -14.86
N GLY A 138 -14.77 -31.05 -15.44
CA GLY A 138 -13.74 -31.91 -14.85
C GLY A 138 -12.38 -31.16 -14.81
N GLY A 139 -11.69 -31.20 -13.69
CA GLY A 139 -10.41 -30.54 -13.49
C GLY A 139 -10.49 -29.04 -13.20
N VAL A 140 -11.71 -28.50 -12.97
CA VAL A 140 -11.97 -27.10 -12.63
C VAL A 140 -12.76 -27.05 -11.33
N TYR A 141 -12.22 -26.41 -10.31
CA TYR A 141 -12.78 -26.44 -8.95
C TYR A 141 -12.79 -25.06 -8.33
N VAL A 142 -13.83 -24.77 -7.55
CA VAL A 142 -13.86 -23.61 -6.65
C VAL A 142 -13.41 -24.09 -5.27
N VAL A 143 -12.35 -23.48 -4.76
CA VAL A 143 -11.79 -23.81 -3.45
C VAL A 143 -11.74 -22.55 -2.59
N SER A 144 -11.99 -22.70 -1.28
CA SER A 144 -11.79 -21.59 -0.33
C SER A 144 -10.32 -21.55 0.06
N ARG A 145 -9.74 -20.36 0.04
CA ARG A 145 -8.34 -20.09 0.42
C ARG A 145 -8.25 -18.84 1.24
N GLN A 146 -7.19 -18.74 2.04
CA GLN A 146 -6.89 -17.50 2.72
C GLN A 146 -6.54 -16.40 1.69
N GLY A 147 -7.36 -15.34 1.64
CA GLY A 147 -7.08 -14.18 0.80
C GLY A 147 -5.94 -13.35 1.39
N ARG A 148 -5.06 -12.80 0.53
CA ARG A 148 -3.96 -11.95 0.97
C ARG A 148 -4.38 -10.52 1.23
N TYR A 149 -5.35 -10.00 0.48
CA TYR A 149 -5.76 -8.61 0.54
C TYR A 149 -7.23 -8.47 0.90
N TYR A 150 -7.55 -7.45 1.70
CA TYR A 150 -8.94 -7.04 1.92
C TYR A 150 -9.53 -6.48 0.62
N ARG A 151 -10.85 -6.53 0.46
CA ARG A 151 -11.53 -5.95 -0.72
C ARG A 151 -11.33 -4.44 -0.84
N ASP A 152 -11.27 -3.72 0.29
CA ASP A 152 -10.95 -2.30 0.34
C ASP A 152 -9.44 -2.03 0.19
N PHE A 153 -8.62 -3.07 0.26
CA PHE A 153 -7.16 -3.09 0.10
C PHE A 153 -6.49 -1.81 0.61
N PRO A 154 -6.46 -1.62 1.93
CA PRO A 154 -5.81 -0.45 2.52
C PRO A 154 -4.29 -0.55 2.33
N LEU A 155 -3.63 0.62 2.30
CA LEU A 155 -2.17 0.73 2.23
C LEU A 155 -1.53 0.08 0.98
N GLN A 156 -2.32 -0.12 -0.08
CA GLN A 156 -1.94 -0.96 -1.23
C GLN A 156 -0.61 -0.58 -1.89
N HIS A 157 -0.32 0.74 -2.05
CA HIS A 157 0.92 1.19 -2.70
C HIS A 157 2.17 0.96 -1.84
N LEU A 158 2.01 0.82 -0.53
CA LEU A 158 3.10 0.50 0.38
C LEU A 158 3.21 -1.01 0.59
N LEU A 159 2.08 -1.72 0.75
CA LEU A 159 2.05 -3.18 0.82
C LEU A 159 2.62 -3.81 -0.44
N GLY A 160 2.19 -3.33 -1.59
CA GLY A 160 2.60 -3.88 -2.88
C GLY A 160 1.75 -5.08 -3.31
N THR A 161 2.25 -5.85 -4.26
CA THR A 161 1.54 -6.96 -4.91
C THR A 161 2.37 -8.23 -4.90
N LEU A 162 1.66 -9.36 -4.97
CA LEU A 162 2.22 -10.68 -5.19
C LEU A 162 2.10 -11.07 -6.67
N GLY A 163 2.94 -11.97 -7.11
CA GLY A 163 2.86 -12.60 -8.42
C GLY A 163 3.73 -13.84 -8.50
N GLU A 164 3.62 -14.58 -9.59
CA GLU A 164 4.45 -15.75 -9.86
C GLU A 164 5.84 -15.31 -10.33
N ASP A 165 6.88 -15.86 -9.75
CA ASP A 165 8.23 -15.77 -10.30
C ASP A 165 8.31 -16.58 -11.60
N GLU A 166 8.82 -15.97 -12.68
CA GLU A 166 8.86 -16.58 -14.01
C GLU A 166 9.72 -17.85 -14.09
N ASN A 167 10.68 -18.02 -13.17
CA ASN A 167 11.62 -19.14 -13.20
C ASN A 167 11.19 -20.29 -12.28
N SER A 168 10.71 -19.97 -11.07
CA SER A 168 10.34 -20.98 -10.07
C SER A 168 8.85 -21.32 -10.10
N GLY A 169 7.99 -20.43 -10.57
CA GLY A 169 6.53 -20.56 -10.48
C GLY A 169 5.97 -20.31 -9.08
N GLU A 170 6.82 -19.93 -8.13
CA GLU A 170 6.43 -19.63 -6.76
C GLU A 170 5.78 -18.24 -6.65
N ILE A 171 4.88 -18.07 -5.69
CA ILE A 171 4.29 -16.76 -5.39
C ILE A 171 5.26 -15.95 -4.55
N VAL A 172 5.73 -14.84 -5.11
CA VAL A 172 6.69 -13.93 -4.49
C VAL A 172 6.15 -12.51 -4.40
N GLY A 173 6.75 -11.69 -3.55
CA GLY A 173 6.48 -10.26 -3.50
C GLY A 173 7.06 -9.53 -4.71
N LEU A 174 6.21 -8.94 -5.57
CA LEU A 174 6.64 -8.19 -6.74
C LEU A 174 6.99 -6.73 -6.42
N SER A 175 6.33 -6.14 -5.44
CA SER A 175 6.52 -4.73 -5.05
C SER A 175 6.23 -4.51 -3.57
N GLY A 176 6.52 -3.30 -3.08
CA GLY A 176 6.16 -2.86 -1.74
C GLY A 176 6.80 -3.66 -0.61
N LEU A 177 6.17 -3.66 0.55
CA LEU A 177 6.59 -4.43 1.73
C LEU A 177 6.58 -5.94 1.46
N GLU A 178 5.68 -6.42 0.62
CA GLU A 178 5.64 -7.82 0.19
C GLU A 178 6.95 -8.26 -0.43
N ARG A 179 7.58 -7.41 -1.26
CA ARG A 179 8.88 -7.68 -1.86
C ARG A 179 10.03 -7.46 -0.89
N VAL A 180 9.97 -6.39 -0.08
CA VAL A 180 11.07 -6.05 0.84
C VAL A 180 11.28 -7.12 1.90
N TYR A 181 10.19 -7.77 2.34
CA TYR A 181 10.19 -8.77 3.39
C TYR A 181 9.76 -10.16 2.90
N ASP A 182 9.93 -10.43 1.61
CA ASP A 182 9.51 -11.69 0.99
C ASP A 182 10.05 -12.91 1.72
N ASP A 183 11.36 -12.92 2.01
CA ASP A 183 12.04 -14.02 2.72
C ASP A 183 11.44 -14.32 4.11
N VAL A 184 10.95 -13.27 4.81
CA VAL A 184 10.35 -13.41 6.15
C VAL A 184 8.89 -13.80 6.05
N LEU A 185 8.18 -13.23 5.07
CA LEU A 185 6.76 -13.44 4.87
C LEU A 185 6.46 -14.79 4.20
N THR A 186 7.43 -15.41 3.53
CA THR A 186 7.25 -16.72 2.90
C THR A 186 7.64 -17.82 3.89
N ALA A 187 6.67 -18.61 4.33
CA ALA A 187 6.92 -19.73 5.22
C ALA A 187 7.14 -21.02 4.42
N GLY A 188 7.96 -21.90 4.95
CA GLY A 188 8.28 -23.21 4.35
C GLY A 188 7.21 -24.29 4.57
N SER A 189 5.92 -23.99 4.47
CA SER A 189 4.87 -25.00 4.66
C SER A 189 4.01 -25.18 3.43
N SER A 190 3.87 -26.44 2.98
CA SER A 190 2.93 -26.82 1.93
C SER A 190 1.66 -27.38 2.56
N GLY A 191 0.51 -26.78 2.22
CA GLY A 191 -0.80 -27.38 2.48
C GLY A 191 -1.18 -28.36 1.37
N LYS A 192 -1.87 -29.48 1.71
CA LYS A 192 -2.45 -30.40 0.73
C LYS A 192 -3.95 -30.24 0.74
N ILE A 193 -4.52 -29.89 -0.41
CA ILE A 193 -5.95 -29.92 -0.62
C ILE A 193 -6.33 -31.29 -1.19
N SER A 194 -7.22 -32.01 -0.51
CA SER A 194 -7.77 -33.30 -0.96
C SER A 194 -9.27 -33.18 -1.10
N PHE A 195 -9.84 -33.65 -2.21
CA PHE A 195 -11.28 -33.68 -2.44
C PHE A 195 -11.70 -34.92 -3.23
N LEU A 196 -12.99 -35.26 -3.11
CA LEU A 196 -13.61 -36.38 -3.82
C LEU A 196 -14.02 -35.94 -5.22
N VAL A 197 -13.70 -36.79 -6.22
CA VAL A 197 -14.16 -36.60 -7.60
C VAL A 197 -14.92 -37.81 -8.12
N ASP A 198 -15.86 -37.55 -9.03
CA ASP A 198 -16.62 -38.60 -9.75
C ASP A 198 -15.79 -39.18 -10.93
N GLU A 199 -16.35 -40.14 -11.64
CA GLU A 199 -15.75 -40.77 -12.84
C GLU A 199 -15.45 -39.77 -13.99
N ARG A 200 -15.98 -38.56 -13.92
CA ARG A 200 -15.76 -37.46 -14.88
C ARG A 200 -14.86 -36.38 -14.33
N ASN A 201 -14.15 -36.67 -13.22
CA ASN A 201 -13.28 -35.73 -12.53
C ASN A 201 -13.98 -34.44 -12.07
N ARG A 202 -15.26 -34.49 -11.70
CA ARG A 202 -16.01 -33.38 -11.09
C ARG A 202 -16.07 -33.60 -9.58
N MET A 203 -15.98 -32.54 -8.81
CA MET A 203 -16.12 -32.59 -7.36
C MET A 203 -17.50 -33.14 -7.00
N ILE A 204 -17.56 -34.20 -6.15
CA ILE A 204 -18.80 -34.87 -5.79
C ILE A 204 -19.65 -33.99 -4.87
N ASP A 205 -18.97 -33.27 -3.96
CA ASP A 205 -19.63 -32.39 -3.01
C ASP A 205 -18.94 -31.02 -3.06
N PRO A 206 -19.50 -30.05 -3.80
CA PRO A 206 -18.91 -28.71 -3.89
C PRO A 206 -18.79 -28.07 -2.49
N GLY A 207 -17.56 -27.79 -2.05
CA GLY A 207 -17.26 -27.24 -0.73
C GLY A 207 -16.78 -28.24 0.32
N GLU A 208 -16.89 -29.56 0.09
CA GLU A 208 -16.21 -30.57 0.91
C GLU A 208 -14.82 -30.90 0.33
N TYR A 209 -13.80 -30.27 0.88
CA TYR A 209 -12.41 -30.64 0.65
C TYR A 209 -11.70 -30.74 2.01
N TYR A 210 -10.70 -31.59 2.07
CA TYR A 210 -9.89 -31.79 3.26
C TYR A 210 -8.58 -31.03 3.09
N LEU A 211 -8.39 -29.98 3.87
CA LEU A 211 -7.10 -29.33 4.02
C LEU A 211 -6.29 -30.17 5.01
N THR A 212 -5.28 -30.83 4.55
CA THR A 212 -4.30 -31.47 5.44
C THR A 212 -3.20 -30.43 5.66
N GLU A 213 -3.35 -29.64 6.72
CA GLU A 213 -2.25 -28.80 7.21
C GLU A 213 -1.16 -29.70 7.78
N LYS A 214 0.05 -29.60 7.25
CA LYS A 214 1.23 -29.97 7.99
C LYS A 214 1.39 -28.94 9.10
N GLU A 215 1.78 -29.35 10.32
CA GLU A 215 2.19 -28.37 11.35
C GLU A 215 3.20 -27.41 10.72
N THR A 216 2.74 -26.20 10.47
CA THR A 216 3.47 -25.22 9.71
C THR A 216 4.28 -24.40 10.68
N ASP A 217 5.55 -24.27 10.44
CA ASP A 217 6.28 -23.14 11.00
C ASP A 217 5.53 -21.88 10.56
N LEU A 218 5.01 -21.12 11.53
CA LEU A 218 4.29 -19.88 11.27
C LEU A 218 5.19 -18.98 10.44
N ALA A 219 4.69 -18.38 9.38
CA ALA A 219 5.44 -17.35 8.66
C ALA A 219 5.74 -16.18 9.58
N GLY A 220 6.78 -15.42 9.28
CA GLY A 220 7.18 -14.27 10.08
C GLY A 220 6.15 -13.13 10.05
N GLU A 221 6.39 -12.12 10.85
CA GLU A 221 5.50 -10.96 10.99
C GLU A 221 6.27 -9.65 10.79
N VAL A 222 5.64 -8.68 10.11
CA VAL A 222 6.16 -7.32 9.95
C VAL A 222 5.22 -6.35 10.67
N LEU A 223 5.74 -5.63 11.66
CA LEU A 223 4.98 -4.67 12.47
C LEU A 223 5.22 -3.26 11.94
N LEU A 224 4.14 -2.55 11.61
CA LEU A 224 4.18 -1.20 11.07
C LEU A 224 3.97 -0.14 12.15
N THR A 225 4.34 1.11 11.82
CA THR A 225 3.93 2.30 12.58
C THR A 225 2.55 2.81 12.18
N VAL A 226 2.04 2.37 11.04
CA VAL A 226 0.76 2.80 10.46
C VAL A 226 -0.40 2.47 11.39
N ASP A 227 -1.30 3.42 11.59
CA ASP A 227 -2.62 3.19 12.17
C ASP A 227 -3.64 2.94 11.04
N LEU A 228 -4.23 1.74 11.02
CA LEU A 228 -5.14 1.33 9.94
C LEU A 228 -6.40 2.20 9.87
N GLY A 229 -6.84 2.76 11.00
CA GLY A 229 -7.98 3.67 11.03
C GLY A 229 -7.64 5.02 10.37
N ILE A 230 -6.48 5.60 10.70
CA ILE A 230 -6.00 6.84 10.07
C ILE A 230 -5.72 6.61 8.58
N GLN A 231 -5.14 5.47 8.22
CA GLN A 231 -4.88 5.08 6.83
C GLN A 231 -6.17 5.03 5.99
N ARG A 232 -7.21 4.34 6.48
CA ARG A 232 -8.50 4.26 5.80
C ARG A 232 -9.19 5.62 5.69
N ALA A 233 -9.08 6.46 6.70
CA ALA A 233 -9.60 7.82 6.67
C ALA A 233 -8.88 8.67 5.62
N ALA A 234 -7.55 8.55 5.51
CA ALA A 234 -6.75 9.23 4.50
C ALA A 234 -7.12 8.79 3.07
N GLU A 235 -7.25 7.49 2.84
CA GLU A 235 -7.66 6.92 1.54
C GLU A 235 -9.08 7.34 1.14
N SER A 236 -10.02 7.26 2.09
CA SER A 236 -11.40 7.71 1.85
C SER A 236 -11.47 9.21 1.57
N ALA A 237 -10.60 10.02 2.19
CA ALA A 237 -10.53 11.45 1.91
C ALA A 237 -10.00 11.75 0.49
N LEU A 238 -9.09 10.93 -0.02
CA LEU A 238 -8.53 11.03 -1.37
C LEU A 238 -9.42 10.44 -2.47
N GLU A 239 -10.51 9.76 -2.12
CA GLU A 239 -11.39 9.12 -3.11
C GLU A 239 -11.87 10.11 -4.19
N GLY A 240 -11.75 9.71 -5.46
CA GLY A 240 -12.11 10.55 -6.62
C GLY A 240 -11.03 11.56 -7.03
N HIS A 241 -9.88 11.57 -6.37
CA HIS A 241 -8.73 12.42 -6.70
C HIS A 241 -7.54 11.58 -7.18
N SER A 242 -6.57 12.23 -7.81
CA SER A 242 -5.23 11.67 -8.03
C SER A 242 -4.24 12.45 -7.15
N GLY A 243 -3.46 11.73 -6.34
CA GLY A 243 -2.54 12.41 -5.41
C GLY A 243 -2.08 11.51 -4.28
N ALA A 244 -1.62 12.12 -3.19
CA ALA A 244 -1.13 11.41 -2.01
C ALA A 244 -1.45 12.15 -0.72
N MET A 245 -1.48 11.41 0.38
CA MET A 245 -1.53 11.95 1.73
C MET A 245 -0.52 11.22 2.63
N VAL A 246 0.25 11.99 3.37
CA VAL A 246 1.17 11.48 4.39
C VAL A 246 0.77 12.08 5.73
N VAL A 247 0.65 11.24 6.74
CA VAL A 247 0.42 11.64 8.14
C VAL A 247 1.55 11.08 8.99
N LEU A 248 2.28 11.97 9.67
CA LEU A 248 3.33 11.58 10.62
C LEU A 248 2.89 11.87 12.05
N ASP A 249 3.34 11.05 12.99
CA ASP A 249 3.42 11.43 14.39
C ASP A 249 4.46 12.53 14.54
N SER A 250 4.03 13.71 14.99
CA SER A 250 4.91 14.88 15.08
C SER A 250 6.02 14.71 16.12
N LYS A 251 5.88 13.80 17.07
CA LYS A 251 6.79 13.65 18.22
C LYS A 251 7.97 12.72 17.94
N ASN A 252 7.86 11.82 16.95
CA ASN A 252 8.87 10.80 16.66
C ASN A 252 9.10 10.54 15.16
N GLY A 253 8.28 11.10 14.26
CA GLY A 253 8.38 10.91 12.82
C GLY A 253 7.82 9.59 12.30
N ASP A 254 7.09 8.82 13.10
CA ASP A 254 6.44 7.60 12.65
C ASP A 254 5.36 7.90 11.59
N VAL A 255 5.35 7.11 10.53
CA VAL A 255 4.32 7.18 9.50
C VAL A 255 3.04 6.54 10.01
N LEU A 256 2.04 7.37 10.36
CA LEU A 256 0.72 6.90 10.78
C LEU A 256 -0.19 6.57 9.60
N ALA A 257 -0.01 7.26 8.47
CA ALA A 257 -0.68 6.93 7.21
C ALA A 257 0.16 7.37 6.00
N MET A 258 0.09 6.56 4.94
CA MET A 258 0.68 6.86 3.64
C MET A 258 -0.27 6.39 2.55
N ALA A 259 -1.15 7.29 2.10
CA ALA A 259 -2.15 7.00 1.08
C ALA A 259 -1.71 7.55 -0.28
N SER A 260 -1.98 6.79 -1.34
CA SER A 260 -1.82 7.21 -2.74
C SER A 260 -3.09 6.87 -3.52
N ALA A 261 -3.45 7.70 -4.49
CA ALA A 261 -4.65 7.55 -5.31
C ALA A 261 -4.34 7.86 -6.79
N PRO A 262 -5.07 7.24 -7.74
CA PRO A 262 -6.15 6.28 -7.55
C PRO A 262 -5.67 4.92 -7.04
N LYS A 263 -6.59 4.14 -6.48
CA LYS A 263 -6.36 2.74 -6.10
C LYS A 263 -6.36 1.85 -7.35
N TYR A 264 -5.75 0.66 -7.24
CA TYR A 264 -5.75 -0.38 -8.27
C TYR A 264 -6.26 -1.72 -7.69
N ASP A 265 -6.65 -2.65 -8.56
CA ASP A 265 -7.01 -4.00 -8.15
C ASP A 265 -5.72 -4.85 -8.03
N PRO A 266 -5.36 -5.35 -6.84
CA PRO A 266 -4.12 -6.12 -6.63
C PRO A 266 -4.14 -7.48 -7.35
N TYR A 267 -5.32 -7.98 -7.71
CA TYR A 267 -5.51 -9.26 -8.40
C TYR A 267 -5.56 -9.13 -9.93
N GLN A 268 -5.65 -7.88 -10.47
CA GLN A 268 -5.71 -7.60 -11.91
C GLN A 268 -4.54 -6.75 -12.39
N VAL A 269 -3.35 -7.01 -11.87
CA VAL A 269 -2.13 -6.31 -12.25
C VAL A 269 -1.67 -6.79 -13.63
N THR A 270 -2.19 -6.18 -14.70
CA THR A 270 -1.89 -6.59 -16.08
C THR A 270 -0.77 -5.81 -16.74
N ASP A 271 -0.51 -4.58 -16.31
CA ASP A 271 0.55 -3.74 -16.88
C ASP A 271 1.01 -2.67 -15.88
N LEU A 272 1.95 -3.06 -15.01
CA LEU A 272 2.49 -2.21 -13.95
C LEU A 272 3.18 -0.93 -14.48
N LEU A 273 3.60 -0.90 -15.73
CA LEU A 273 4.40 0.19 -16.27
C LEU A 273 3.57 1.27 -16.98
N SER A 274 2.31 0.99 -17.32
CA SER A 274 1.50 1.89 -18.14
C SER A 274 0.46 2.71 -17.38
N SER A 275 0.14 2.36 -16.12
CA SER A 275 -0.92 3.04 -15.35
C SER A 275 -0.37 3.86 -14.19
N ASP A 276 -0.76 5.15 -14.15
CA ASP A 276 -0.51 6.07 -13.02
C ASP A 276 -1.07 5.54 -11.67
N ALA A 277 -2.02 4.59 -11.73
CA ALA A 277 -2.60 3.97 -10.55
C ALA A 277 -1.59 3.12 -9.73
N TYR A 278 -0.54 2.58 -10.36
CA TYR A 278 0.46 1.78 -9.66
C TYR A 278 1.57 2.61 -8.99
N VAL A 279 1.62 3.90 -9.29
CA VAL A 279 2.66 4.79 -8.74
C VAL A 279 2.32 5.17 -7.30
N ASN A 280 3.25 4.89 -6.37
CA ASN A 280 3.16 5.45 -5.03
C ASN A 280 3.52 6.94 -5.07
N LYS A 281 2.49 7.80 -5.17
CA LYS A 281 2.68 9.25 -5.28
C LYS A 281 3.23 9.86 -3.99
N ALA A 282 3.07 9.21 -2.84
CA ALA A 282 3.65 9.67 -1.58
C ALA A 282 5.19 9.59 -1.59
N LEU A 283 5.75 8.71 -2.42
CA LEU A 283 7.18 8.47 -2.59
C LEU A 283 7.72 8.96 -3.95
N SER A 284 6.92 9.66 -4.75
CA SER A 284 7.34 10.28 -6.02
C SER A 284 7.59 11.77 -5.81
N SER A 285 8.54 12.35 -6.54
CA SER A 285 8.95 13.74 -6.34
C SER A 285 8.19 14.74 -7.22
N TYR A 286 7.82 15.87 -6.61
CA TYR A 286 7.07 16.95 -7.26
C TYR A 286 7.62 18.31 -6.81
N PRO A 287 7.45 19.39 -7.59
CA PRO A 287 7.65 20.74 -7.09
C PRO A 287 6.76 21.01 -5.87
N PRO A 288 7.34 21.39 -4.70
CA PRO A 288 6.57 21.59 -3.46
C PRO A 288 5.75 22.87 -3.45
N ALA A 289 5.86 23.69 -4.48
CA ALA A 289 5.19 24.98 -4.60
C ALA A 289 5.41 25.85 -3.33
N SER A 290 4.42 26.66 -2.99
CA SER A 290 4.52 27.58 -1.83
C SER A 290 4.67 26.91 -0.46
N LEU A 291 4.67 25.58 -0.35
CA LEU A 291 5.04 24.89 0.90
C LEU A 291 6.52 25.07 1.20
N PHE A 292 7.36 25.19 0.18
CA PHE A 292 8.79 25.43 0.33
C PHE A 292 9.10 26.78 1.00
N LYS A 293 8.16 27.72 0.97
CA LYS A 293 8.28 29.00 1.70
C LYS A 293 8.37 28.83 3.22
N ILE A 294 7.89 27.70 3.78
CA ILE A 294 8.09 27.35 5.18
C ILE A 294 9.58 27.15 5.45
N PHE A 295 10.27 26.38 4.61
CA PHE A 295 11.71 26.14 4.70
C PHE A 295 12.50 27.45 4.52
N ILE A 296 12.17 28.27 3.51
CA ILE A 296 12.78 29.59 3.30
C ILE A 296 12.61 30.48 4.53
N SER A 297 11.41 30.50 5.14
CA SER A 297 11.15 31.28 6.36
C SER A 297 12.02 30.81 7.53
N ALA A 298 12.13 29.49 7.72
CA ALA A 298 12.96 28.92 8.78
C ALA A 298 14.44 29.27 8.59
N VAL A 299 14.96 29.15 7.36
CA VAL A 299 16.35 29.51 7.04
C VAL A 299 16.58 31.01 7.23
N ALA A 300 15.65 31.88 6.82
CA ALA A 300 15.76 33.32 6.97
C ALA A 300 15.81 33.75 8.45
N VAL A 301 14.92 33.22 9.27
CA VAL A 301 14.83 33.53 10.71
C VAL A 301 16.03 32.96 11.46
N GLU A 302 16.46 31.73 11.18
CA GLU A 302 17.62 31.10 11.84
C GLU A 302 18.93 31.81 11.56
N ASN A 303 19.06 32.52 10.44
CA ASN A 303 20.24 33.29 10.06
C ASN A 303 20.10 34.80 10.33
N ASP A 304 19.10 35.20 11.14
CA ASP A 304 18.85 36.63 11.49
C ASP A 304 18.66 37.56 10.26
N LEU A 305 18.22 37.02 9.11
CA LEU A 305 17.97 37.82 7.90
C LEU A 305 16.61 38.53 7.96
N ALA A 306 15.65 37.95 8.67
CA ALA A 306 14.34 38.55 8.91
C ALA A 306 13.75 38.07 10.25
N VAL A 307 12.95 38.97 10.85
CA VAL A 307 12.03 38.63 11.96
C VAL A 307 10.60 38.79 11.46
N PRO A 308 9.57 38.22 12.13
CA PRO A 308 8.17 38.27 11.68
C PRO A 308 7.68 39.70 11.34
N GLU A 309 8.19 40.71 12.05
CA GLU A 309 7.82 42.12 11.91
C GLU A 309 8.63 42.87 10.83
N THR A 310 9.63 42.22 10.19
CA THR A 310 10.40 42.84 9.10
C THR A 310 9.46 43.25 7.98
N MET A 311 9.53 44.57 7.63
CA MET A 311 8.64 45.18 6.66
C MET A 311 9.16 45.04 5.24
N PHE A 312 8.24 44.69 4.35
CA PHE A 312 8.43 44.58 2.90
C PHE A 312 7.40 45.42 2.17
N PHE A 313 7.62 45.62 0.88
CA PHE A 313 6.66 46.22 -0.03
C PHE A 313 6.52 45.36 -1.27
N CYS A 314 5.31 45.06 -1.64
CA CYS A 314 4.96 44.28 -2.83
C CYS A 314 4.03 45.11 -3.73
N ASP A 315 4.52 45.45 -4.92
CA ASP A 315 3.79 46.16 -5.98
C ASP A 315 3.27 45.23 -7.10
N GLY A 316 3.17 43.94 -6.81
CA GLY A 316 2.67 42.93 -7.75
C GLY A 316 3.76 42.19 -8.53
N ALA A 317 5.03 42.63 -8.48
CA ALA A 317 6.12 42.02 -9.23
C ALA A 317 7.48 42.19 -8.57
N PHE A 318 8.47 41.34 -8.92
CA PHE A 318 9.85 41.46 -8.53
C PHE A 318 10.75 41.42 -9.78
N PRO A 319 11.46 42.50 -10.12
CA PRO A 319 12.35 42.51 -11.26
C PRO A 319 13.65 41.77 -10.91
N LEU A 320 14.12 40.92 -11.83
CA LEU A 320 15.39 40.21 -11.73
C LEU A 320 16.48 40.91 -12.56
N GLU A 321 17.75 40.70 -12.23
CA GLU A 321 18.88 41.35 -12.92
C GLU A 321 18.97 41.05 -14.41
N ASN A 322 18.50 39.86 -14.83
CA ASN A 322 18.47 39.49 -16.25
C ASN A 322 17.34 40.17 -17.05
N GLY A 323 16.56 41.05 -16.43
CA GLY A 323 15.44 41.77 -17.04
C GLY A 323 14.11 41.00 -17.05
N SER A 324 14.06 39.75 -16.55
CA SER A 324 12.80 39.04 -16.32
C SER A 324 12.15 39.53 -15.03
N THR A 325 10.87 39.17 -14.85
CA THR A 325 10.07 39.60 -13.70
C THR A 325 9.32 38.40 -13.13
N VAL A 326 9.33 38.27 -11.80
CA VAL A 326 8.49 37.29 -11.08
C VAL A 326 7.22 37.99 -10.59
N SER A 327 6.06 37.58 -11.07
CA SER A 327 4.77 38.17 -10.69
C SER A 327 4.26 37.59 -9.35
N CYS A 328 3.59 38.44 -8.60
CA CYS A 328 2.75 38.01 -7.49
C CYS A 328 1.43 37.44 -8.02
N TRP A 329 0.79 36.56 -7.27
CA TRP A 329 -0.57 36.11 -7.58
C TRP A 329 -1.62 37.21 -7.35
N GLU A 330 -1.31 38.22 -6.50
CA GLU A 330 -2.06 39.46 -6.35
C GLU A 330 -1.47 40.49 -7.34
N GLU A 331 -2.16 40.73 -8.46
CA GLU A 331 -1.64 41.52 -9.57
C GLU A 331 -1.33 42.99 -9.19
N GLU A 332 -2.16 43.60 -8.30
CA GLU A 332 -1.94 44.95 -7.80
C GLU A 332 -0.90 45.00 -6.66
N GLY A 333 -0.42 43.85 -6.21
CA GLY A 333 0.49 43.72 -5.07
C GLY A 333 -0.21 43.81 -3.72
N HIS A 334 0.52 43.37 -2.68
CA HIS A 334 0.04 43.38 -1.30
C HIS A 334 0.29 44.69 -0.56
N GLY A 335 0.99 45.65 -1.20
CA GLY A 335 1.42 46.90 -0.54
C GLY A 335 2.47 46.65 0.55
N PHE A 336 2.40 47.43 1.63
CA PHE A 336 3.23 47.22 2.81
C PHE A 336 2.73 46.00 3.61
N LEU A 337 3.64 45.06 3.89
CA LEU A 337 3.33 43.83 4.63
C LEU A 337 4.54 43.40 5.46
N THR A 338 4.29 42.72 6.55
CA THR A 338 5.33 42.10 7.37
C THR A 338 5.80 40.78 6.77
N PHE A 339 6.94 40.23 7.21
CA PHE A 339 7.40 38.89 6.81
C PHE A 339 6.36 37.80 7.17
N ASN A 340 5.74 37.95 8.35
CA ASN A 340 4.63 37.09 8.76
C ASN A 340 3.45 37.18 7.79
N ASP A 341 3.06 38.40 7.37
CA ASP A 341 2.01 38.56 6.35
C ASP A 341 2.42 37.94 5.02
N ALA A 342 3.69 38.06 4.63
CA ALA A 342 4.20 37.52 3.39
C ALA A 342 4.08 35.98 3.32
N LEU A 343 4.35 35.26 4.43
CA LEU A 343 4.14 33.82 4.50
C LEU A 343 2.63 33.52 4.46
N SER A 344 1.82 34.17 5.28
CA SER A 344 0.38 33.90 5.39
C SER A 344 -0.39 34.20 4.11
N LEU A 345 -0.01 35.25 3.37
CA LEU A 345 -0.57 35.66 2.07
C LEU A 345 0.16 35.04 0.87
N SER A 346 1.22 34.26 1.12
CA SER A 346 2.00 33.60 0.07
C SER A 346 2.62 34.57 -0.96
N CYS A 347 3.12 35.74 -0.54
CA CYS A 347 3.65 36.80 -1.40
C CYS A 347 4.91 36.35 -2.14
N ASN A 348 4.85 36.19 -3.47
CA ASN A 348 6.00 35.73 -4.27
C ASN A 348 7.19 36.73 -4.24
N PRO A 349 7.02 38.05 -4.49
CA PRO A 349 8.12 39.02 -4.47
C PRO A 349 8.94 39.00 -3.18
N VAL A 350 8.31 38.87 -2.02
CA VAL A 350 9.01 38.83 -0.73
C VAL A 350 9.86 37.57 -0.63
N PHE A 351 9.32 36.39 -1.05
CA PHE A 351 10.08 35.14 -0.98
C PHE A 351 11.21 35.07 -2.02
N VAL A 352 11.02 35.63 -3.21
CA VAL A 352 12.14 35.81 -4.16
C VAL A 352 13.25 36.62 -3.53
N LYS A 353 12.93 37.79 -2.97
CA LYS A 353 13.92 38.64 -2.29
C LYS A 353 14.65 37.91 -1.16
N MET A 354 13.89 37.23 -0.29
CA MET A 354 14.47 36.46 0.83
C MET A 354 15.40 35.35 0.35
N THR A 355 15.01 34.63 -0.70
CA THR A 355 15.83 33.54 -1.25
C THR A 355 17.14 34.06 -1.84
N LEU A 356 17.09 35.19 -2.54
CA LEU A 356 18.30 35.86 -3.04
C LEU A 356 19.19 36.35 -1.91
N GLU A 357 18.63 36.87 -0.79
CA GLU A 357 19.38 37.31 0.39
C GLU A 357 19.99 36.11 1.17
N ILE A 358 19.28 34.96 1.26
CA ILE A 358 19.84 33.73 1.84
C ILE A 358 21.04 33.27 1.02
N GLY A 359 20.90 33.26 -0.29
CA GLY A 359 21.91 32.82 -1.24
C GLY A 359 22.02 31.29 -1.34
N LYS A 360 22.64 30.85 -2.43
CA LYS A 360 22.78 29.44 -2.81
C LYS A 360 23.46 28.59 -1.73
N GLU A 361 24.54 29.09 -1.16
CA GLU A 361 25.39 28.34 -0.21
C GLU A 361 24.60 27.98 1.05
N ARG A 362 23.97 28.98 1.72
CA ARG A 362 23.19 28.76 2.94
C ARG A 362 21.97 27.90 2.67
N LEU A 363 21.33 28.06 1.50
CA LEU A 363 20.16 27.27 1.12
C LEU A 363 20.55 25.81 0.94
N SER A 364 21.66 25.54 0.24
CA SER A 364 22.18 24.19 0.04
C SER A 364 22.59 23.53 1.35
N GLU A 365 23.31 24.24 2.23
CA GLU A 365 23.73 23.75 3.54
C GLU A 365 22.51 23.41 4.43
N ALA A 366 21.46 24.26 4.43
CA ALA A 366 20.27 24.01 5.20
C ALA A 366 19.48 22.82 4.63
N PHE A 367 19.37 22.70 3.31
CA PHE A 367 18.68 21.61 2.63
C PHE A 367 19.30 20.25 2.97
N SER A 368 20.63 20.14 2.89
CA SER A 368 21.35 18.91 3.28
C SER A 368 21.33 18.69 4.79
N ARG A 369 21.39 19.75 5.62
CA ARG A 369 21.28 19.61 7.09
C ARG A 369 19.92 19.04 7.50
N TRP A 370 18.85 19.37 6.77
CA TRP A 370 17.51 18.82 7.00
C TRP A 370 17.31 17.49 6.27
N GLU A 371 18.35 16.95 5.66
CA GLU A 371 18.31 15.70 4.86
C GLU A 371 17.22 15.70 3.80
N LEU A 372 16.91 16.87 3.20
CA LEU A 372 15.87 16.98 2.19
C LEU A 372 16.30 16.46 0.80
N ASP A 373 17.61 16.28 0.59
CA ASP A 373 18.24 15.61 -0.56
C ASP A 373 18.29 14.08 -0.42
N GLU A 374 17.84 13.56 0.71
CA GLU A 374 17.80 12.12 1.00
C GLU A 374 16.37 11.67 1.26
N ASP A 375 15.90 10.71 0.45
CA ASP A 375 14.63 10.05 0.66
C ASP A 375 14.84 8.81 1.54
N ARG A 376 14.61 8.97 2.85
CA ARG A 376 14.77 7.90 3.84
C ARG A 376 13.44 7.53 4.49
N LEU A 377 13.21 6.24 4.58
CA LEU A 377 12.08 5.66 5.30
C LEU A 377 12.56 4.38 6.02
N LEU A 378 12.64 4.44 7.34
CA LEU A 378 13.11 3.29 8.13
C LEU A 378 12.16 2.11 7.96
N GLY A 379 12.75 0.99 7.57
CA GLY A 379 12.02 -0.24 7.25
C GLY A 379 11.56 -0.36 5.80
N TYR A 380 11.85 0.63 4.94
CA TYR A 380 11.51 0.56 3.53
C TYR A 380 12.60 1.21 2.67
N PRO A 381 13.24 0.50 1.75
CA PRO A 381 14.28 1.05 0.88
C PRO A 381 13.68 2.03 -0.14
N LEU A 382 14.30 3.19 -0.26
CA LEU A 382 13.94 4.23 -1.23
C LEU A 382 15.13 4.56 -2.13
N ASN A 383 14.81 5.09 -3.31
CA ASN A 383 15.77 5.79 -4.15
C ASN A 383 15.64 7.30 -3.89
N ASP A 384 16.74 8.03 -3.96
CA ASP A 384 16.72 9.49 -3.82
C ASP A 384 16.08 10.13 -5.06
N LEU A 385 14.89 10.68 -4.87
CA LEU A 385 14.09 11.38 -5.90
C LEU A 385 13.95 12.87 -5.59
N SER A 386 14.16 13.25 -4.32
CA SER A 386 14.17 14.65 -3.88
C SER A 386 15.47 15.32 -4.28
N SER A 387 15.41 16.57 -4.68
CA SER A 387 16.58 17.28 -5.21
C SER A 387 16.47 18.78 -5.09
N LEU A 388 17.63 19.43 -4.98
CA LEU A 388 17.81 20.87 -5.09
C LEU A 388 18.87 21.13 -6.16
N ASP A 389 18.45 21.68 -7.31
CA ASP A 389 19.31 21.86 -8.48
C ASP A 389 19.55 23.35 -8.75
N PHE A 390 20.81 23.77 -8.65
CA PHE A 390 21.30 25.11 -8.98
C PHE A 390 22.07 25.17 -10.30
N SER A 391 21.89 24.19 -11.18
CA SER A 391 22.67 24.07 -12.43
C SER A 391 22.48 25.24 -13.39
N GLY A 392 21.32 25.92 -13.36
CA GLY A 392 21.07 27.12 -14.14
C GLY A 392 21.96 28.33 -13.75
N GLY A 393 22.30 28.43 -12.49
CA GLY A 393 23.30 29.39 -11.95
C GLY A 393 22.90 30.85 -12.03
N THR A 394 21.63 31.18 -12.25
CA THR A 394 21.11 32.55 -12.34
C THR A 394 20.24 32.90 -11.15
N ASP A 395 20.06 34.21 -10.89
CA ASP A 395 19.12 34.71 -9.88
C ASP A 395 17.68 34.27 -10.19
N ALA A 396 17.33 34.05 -11.44
CA ALA A 396 16.02 33.54 -11.84
C ALA A 396 15.83 32.09 -11.41
N ASP A 397 16.86 31.23 -11.49
CA ASP A 397 16.81 29.86 -11.01
C ASP A 397 16.66 29.83 -9.50
N LEU A 398 17.45 30.67 -8.79
CA LEU A 398 17.36 30.78 -7.34
C LEU A 398 15.99 31.32 -6.89
N ALA A 399 15.42 32.29 -7.61
CA ALA A 399 14.07 32.81 -7.37
C ALA A 399 13.01 31.71 -7.51
N ASN A 400 13.07 30.90 -8.58
CA ASN A 400 12.16 29.78 -8.81
C ASN A 400 12.25 28.74 -7.69
N ILE A 401 13.45 28.41 -7.24
CA ILE A 401 13.68 27.54 -6.08
C ILE A 401 12.96 28.10 -4.84
N GLY A 402 13.08 29.39 -4.57
CA GLY A 402 12.42 30.05 -3.43
C GLY A 402 10.90 30.01 -3.47
N LEU A 403 10.32 29.88 -4.65
CA LEU A 403 8.89 29.68 -4.85
C LEU A 403 8.45 28.22 -4.74
N GLY A 404 9.40 27.28 -4.69
CA GLY A 404 9.12 25.86 -4.67
C GLY A 404 8.77 25.29 -6.05
N GLU A 405 9.26 25.92 -7.12
CA GLU A 405 9.00 25.54 -8.51
C GLU A 405 10.25 24.89 -9.14
N ASN A 406 10.66 25.33 -10.33
CA ASN A 406 11.81 24.76 -11.03
C ASN A 406 13.10 24.81 -10.18
N GLY A 407 13.84 23.70 -10.17
CA GLY A 407 15.10 23.56 -9.41
C GLY A 407 14.92 22.92 -8.02
N VAL A 408 13.70 22.72 -7.53
CA VAL A 408 13.43 21.92 -6.32
C VAL A 408 12.34 20.91 -6.56
N LYS A 409 12.58 19.67 -6.12
CA LYS A 409 11.59 18.59 -6.09
C LYS A 409 11.69 17.87 -4.76
N LEU A 410 10.55 17.57 -4.17
CA LEU A 410 10.42 16.79 -2.93
C LEU A 410 9.33 15.75 -3.08
N THR A 411 9.52 14.60 -2.44
CA THR A 411 8.44 13.65 -2.24
C THR A 411 7.45 14.19 -1.19
N PRO A 412 6.16 13.85 -1.23
CA PRO A 412 5.23 14.19 -0.15
C PRO A 412 5.72 13.76 1.23
N LEU A 413 6.44 12.63 1.32
CA LEU A 413 7.09 12.19 2.55
C LEU A 413 8.16 13.19 3.01
N ASN A 414 9.03 13.68 2.11
CA ASN A 414 10.05 14.67 2.47
C ASN A 414 9.45 16.06 2.76
N VAL A 415 8.33 16.42 2.11
CA VAL A 415 7.57 17.63 2.50
C VAL A 415 7.00 17.47 3.91
N ALA A 416 6.49 16.29 4.27
CA ALA A 416 6.02 16.01 5.62
C ALA A 416 7.17 16.05 6.64
N LYS A 417 8.32 15.44 6.32
CA LYS A 417 9.55 15.54 7.13
C LYS A 417 9.99 16.99 7.34
N MET A 418 9.99 17.80 6.28
CA MET A 418 10.33 19.24 6.34
C MET A 418 9.41 20.02 7.28
N ILE A 419 8.11 19.79 7.18
CA ILE A 419 7.11 20.43 8.06
C ILE A 419 7.23 19.91 9.48
N ASN A 420 7.51 18.61 9.65
CA ASN A 420 7.69 17.99 10.96
C ASN A 420 8.86 18.56 11.74
N VAL A 421 9.93 19.04 11.09
CA VAL A 421 11.00 19.76 11.79
C VAL A 421 10.47 20.97 12.55
N ILE A 422 9.50 21.70 11.98
CA ILE A 422 8.88 22.85 12.65
C ILE A 422 7.97 22.35 13.80
N ALA A 423 7.12 21.36 13.55
CA ALA A 423 6.23 20.76 14.53
C ALA A 423 6.99 20.16 15.74
N ALA A 424 8.15 19.58 15.48
CA ALA A 424 8.99 18.91 16.48
C ALA A 424 10.03 19.86 17.13
N ASP A 425 9.73 21.14 17.26
CA ASP A 425 10.59 22.11 17.93
C ASP A 425 12.03 22.19 17.35
N GLY A 426 12.17 22.02 16.05
CA GLY A 426 13.45 22.05 15.33
C GLY A 426 14.24 20.75 15.35
N LEU A 427 13.62 19.66 15.76
CA LEU A 427 14.18 18.31 15.72
C LEU A 427 13.83 17.62 14.41
N LEU A 428 14.83 17.08 13.73
CA LEU A 428 14.67 16.22 12.58
C LEU A 428 14.52 14.76 13.05
N TYR A 429 13.44 14.12 12.67
CA TYR A 429 13.24 12.69 12.77
C TYR A 429 13.26 12.07 11.38
N THR A 430 13.99 10.98 11.20
CA THR A 430 13.88 10.18 9.97
C THR A 430 12.57 9.43 10.00
N PRO A 431 11.68 9.59 9.01
CA PRO A 431 10.42 8.86 8.97
C PRO A 431 10.61 7.35 9.08
N ARG A 432 9.72 6.67 9.83
CA ARG A 432 9.74 5.23 10.04
C ARG A 432 8.40 4.63 9.70
N VAL A 433 8.39 3.46 9.05
CA VAL A 433 7.16 2.75 8.69
C VAL A 433 7.11 1.32 9.23
N VAL A 434 8.27 0.71 9.51
CA VAL A 434 8.37 -0.59 10.16
C VAL A 434 9.04 -0.43 11.50
N THR A 435 8.45 -0.99 12.55
CA THR A 435 9.05 -1.01 13.89
C THR A 435 9.88 -2.26 14.11
N GLU A 436 9.35 -3.40 13.70
CA GLU A 436 9.92 -4.70 14.03
C GLU A 436 9.58 -5.74 12.96
N VAL A 437 10.50 -6.68 12.77
CA VAL A 437 10.32 -7.87 11.93
C VAL A 437 10.59 -9.08 12.81
N ARG A 438 9.67 -10.02 12.84
CA ARG A 438 9.75 -11.26 13.63
C ARG A 438 9.82 -12.46 12.72
N ASP A 439 10.54 -13.50 13.17
CA ASP A 439 10.53 -14.80 12.52
C ASP A 439 9.27 -15.60 12.85
N SER A 440 9.19 -16.82 12.33
CA SER A 440 8.10 -17.76 12.56
C SER A 440 7.94 -18.20 14.03
N GLU A 441 8.99 -18.10 14.83
CA GLU A 441 8.96 -18.41 16.25
C GLU A 441 8.55 -17.20 17.13
N GLY A 442 8.35 -16.02 16.49
CA GLY A 442 8.02 -14.75 17.16
C GLY A 442 9.24 -14.00 17.70
N ASN A 443 10.47 -14.44 17.39
CA ASN A 443 11.67 -13.73 17.78
C ASN A 443 11.91 -12.53 16.88
N THR A 444 12.34 -11.41 17.45
CA THR A 444 12.73 -10.23 16.68
C THR A 444 14.02 -10.51 15.89
N VAL A 445 13.91 -10.55 14.57
CA VAL A 445 15.06 -10.70 13.65
C VAL A 445 15.61 -9.35 13.21
N LYS A 446 14.77 -8.32 13.20
CA LYS A 446 15.17 -6.95 12.88
C LYS A 446 14.29 -5.94 13.60
N SER A 447 14.91 -4.91 14.17
CA SER A 447 14.22 -3.79 14.79
C SER A 447 14.68 -2.48 14.16
N PHE A 448 13.73 -1.62 13.89
CA PHE A 448 13.96 -0.26 13.43
C PHE A 448 13.58 0.67 14.58
N ASN A 449 14.55 0.94 15.46
CA ASN A 449 14.34 1.87 16.54
C ASN A 449 14.01 3.27 16.01
N GLU A 450 13.32 4.06 16.82
CA GLU A 450 13.14 5.49 16.53
C GLU A 450 14.51 6.10 16.22
N ALA A 451 14.58 6.88 15.13
CA ALA A 451 15.79 7.60 14.81
C ALA A 451 16.11 8.57 15.94
N LEU A 452 17.38 8.65 16.32
CA LEU A 452 17.81 9.69 17.24
C LEU A 452 17.50 11.06 16.61
N ALA A 453 16.67 11.84 17.29
CA ALA A 453 16.33 13.18 16.84
C ALA A 453 17.61 14.05 16.72
N VAL A 454 17.76 14.69 15.57
CA VAL A 454 18.88 15.62 15.32
C VAL A 454 18.34 17.04 15.31
N ARG A 455 18.91 17.92 16.14
CA ARG A 455 18.53 19.33 16.09
C ARG A 455 19.12 20.01 14.87
N VAL A 456 18.25 20.43 13.96
CA VAL A 456 18.62 21.11 12.71
C VAL A 456 18.17 22.57 12.67
N LEU A 457 17.31 22.96 13.63
CA LEU A 457 16.78 24.31 13.78
C LEU A 457 16.70 24.65 15.28
N SER A 458 16.88 25.92 15.65
CA SER A 458 16.68 26.33 17.04
C SER A 458 15.20 26.28 17.43
N SER A 459 14.90 25.97 18.71
CA SER A 459 13.53 25.98 19.22
C SER A 459 12.85 27.34 19.08
N SER A 460 13.62 28.44 19.21
CA SER A 460 13.09 29.79 19.00
C SER A 460 12.63 30.03 17.57
N THR A 461 13.42 29.58 16.60
CA THR A 461 13.06 29.68 15.17
C THR A 461 11.87 28.78 14.84
N ALA A 462 11.86 27.53 15.31
CA ALA A 462 10.73 26.62 15.12
C ALA A 462 9.43 27.24 15.64
N LYS A 463 9.44 27.77 16.87
CA LYS A 463 8.28 28.46 17.44
C LYS A 463 7.86 29.68 16.63
N THR A 464 8.82 30.51 16.22
CA THR A 464 8.54 31.71 15.39
C THR A 464 7.85 31.31 14.08
N VAL A 465 8.35 30.28 13.39
CA VAL A 465 7.76 29.81 12.13
C VAL A 465 6.41 29.15 12.37
N THR A 466 6.20 28.43 13.48
CA THR A 466 4.88 27.92 13.90
C THR A 466 3.85 29.04 13.99
N ASP A 467 4.17 30.13 14.71
CA ASP A 467 3.29 31.28 14.86
C ASP A 467 2.97 31.95 13.50
N MET A 468 3.97 32.04 12.60
CA MET A 468 3.78 32.52 11.23
C MET A 468 2.88 31.59 10.39
N MET A 469 3.04 30.26 10.53
CA MET A 469 2.22 29.27 9.84
C MET A 469 0.77 29.27 10.35
N ALA A 470 0.53 29.43 11.65
CA ALA A 470 -0.80 29.50 12.25
C ALA A 470 -1.63 30.64 11.62
N LYS A 471 -1.01 31.81 11.41
CA LYS A 471 -1.65 32.96 10.75
C LYS A 471 -2.20 32.65 9.36
N THR A 472 -1.63 31.68 8.63
CA THR A 472 -2.13 31.26 7.31
C THR A 472 -3.58 30.73 7.39
N PHE A 473 -3.88 29.98 8.45
CA PHE A 473 -5.22 29.42 8.69
C PHE A 473 -6.16 30.41 9.38
N GLU A 474 -5.63 31.30 10.20
CA GLU A 474 -6.45 32.30 10.89
C GLU A 474 -6.95 33.41 9.95
N SER A 475 -6.07 34.00 9.18
CA SER A 475 -6.36 35.20 8.38
C SER A 475 -5.80 35.18 6.95
N GLY A 476 -4.92 34.20 6.62
CA GLY A 476 -4.21 34.12 5.35
C GLY A 476 -4.97 33.34 4.26
N THR A 477 -4.21 32.71 3.36
CA THR A 477 -4.72 31.99 2.19
C THR A 477 -5.60 30.79 2.57
N ALA A 478 -5.37 30.17 3.73
CA ALA A 478 -6.13 29.00 4.22
C ALA A 478 -7.29 29.37 5.15
N ARG A 479 -7.66 30.64 5.36
CA ARG A 479 -8.69 31.05 6.32
C ARG A 479 -10.05 30.39 6.12
N LYS A 480 -10.40 29.97 4.90
CA LYS A 480 -11.65 29.24 4.60
C LYS A 480 -11.61 27.77 5.09
N LEU A 481 -10.45 27.27 5.46
CA LEU A 481 -10.24 25.93 6.00
C LEU A 481 -10.21 25.94 7.53
N HIS A 482 -10.25 27.13 8.15
CA HIS A 482 -10.33 27.26 9.61
C HIS A 482 -11.51 26.47 10.16
N LEU A 483 -11.24 25.60 11.11
CA LEU A 483 -12.21 24.81 11.85
C LEU A 483 -12.06 25.19 13.33
N GLU A 484 -13.15 25.60 13.99
CA GLU A 484 -13.11 26.08 15.39
C GLU A 484 -12.51 25.07 16.38
N SER A 485 -12.57 23.78 16.03
CA SER A 485 -12.00 22.68 16.84
C SER A 485 -10.59 22.25 16.43
N PHE A 486 -10.01 22.84 15.37
CA PHE A 486 -8.69 22.44 14.84
C PHE A 486 -7.78 23.65 14.69
N HIS A 487 -6.94 23.83 15.66
CA HIS A 487 -5.90 24.86 15.64
C HIS A 487 -4.70 24.37 14.83
N MET A 488 -4.71 24.61 13.51
CA MET A 488 -3.67 24.14 12.60
C MET A 488 -2.68 25.25 12.25
N ALA A 489 -1.40 24.95 12.27
CA ALA A 489 -0.35 25.73 11.62
C ALA A 489 0.04 25.05 10.29
N GLY A 490 0.07 25.82 9.20
CA GLY A 490 0.35 25.20 7.91
C GLY A 490 0.39 26.17 6.74
N LYS A 491 0.43 25.62 5.52
CA LYS A 491 0.54 26.35 4.27
C LYS A 491 -0.21 25.66 3.15
N THR A 492 -0.74 26.43 2.22
CA THR A 492 -1.27 25.96 0.93
C THR A 492 -0.29 26.30 -0.20
N GLY A 493 -0.26 25.50 -1.24
CA GLY A 493 0.50 25.73 -2.45
C GLY A 493 -0.26 25.24 -3.68
N THR A 494 0.05 25.85 -4.82
CA THR A 494 -0.37 25.39 -6.14
C THR A 494 0.80 25.66 -7.08
N SER A 495 1.33 24.61 -7.72
CA SER A 495 2.41 24.72 -8.66
C SER A 495 1.92 25.10 -10.06
N GLU A 496 2.81 25.62 -10.89
CA GLU A 496 2.54 25.89 -12.31
C GLU A 496 2.16 24.62 -13.10
N THR A 497 2.57 23.45 -12.62
CA THR A 497 2.25 22.15 -13.21
C THR A 497 0.90 21.58 -12.77
N GLY A 498 0.12 22.33 -11.97
CA GLY A 498 -1.19 21.89 -11.48
C GLY A 498 -1.12 20.93 -10.29
N ASN A 499 -0.01 20.90 -9.55
CA ASN A 499 0.07 20.20 -8.27
C ASN A 499 -0.44 21.10 -7.15
N VAL A 500 -1.45 20.64 -6.46
CA VAL A 500 -2.06 21.33 -5.33
C VAL A 500 -1.57 20.72 -4.04
N TRP A 501 -1.14 21.58 -3.11
CA TRP A 501 -0.58 21.16 -1.84
C TRP A 501 -1.30 21.79 -0.65
N ILE A 502 -1.48 21.01 0.40
CA ILE A 502 -1.71 21.48 1.77
C ILE A 502 -0.75 20.75 2.68
N GLY A 503 -0.06 21.47 3.54
CA GLY A 503 0.81 20.89 4.54
C GLY A 503 0.79 21.69 5.83
N GLY A 504 0.86 20.99 6.97
CA GLY A 504 0.86 21.60 8.29
C GLY A 504 0.77 20.56 9.38
N PHE A 505 0.55 21.01 10.60
CA PHE A 505 0.40 20.15 11.78
C PHE A 505 -0.66 20.69 12.73
N PHE A 506 -1.20 19.80 13.55
CA PHE A 506 -2.18 20.18 14.58
C PHE A 506 -2.15 19.20 15.77
N PRO A 507 -2.63 19.63 16.97
CA PRO A 507 -2.81 21.04 17.34
C PRO A 507 -1.50 21.79 17.20
N TYR A 508 -1.51 23.09 16.86
CA TYR A 508 -0.22 23.79 16.69
C TYR A 508 0.45 24.13 18.02
N GLU A 509 -0.28 24.14 19.12
CA GLU A 509 0.23 24.37 20.47
C GLU A 509 1.02 23.17 21.05
N ASP A 510 0.60 21.95 20.73
CA ASP A 510 1.26 20.67 21.07
C ASP A 510 1.07 19.71 19.89
N PRO A 511 1.92 19.77 18.86
CA PRO A 511 1.73 19.01 17.64
C PRO A 511 1.69 17.50 17.86
N GLU A 512 0.61 16.87 17.40
CA GLU A 512 0.41 15.43 17.38
C GLU A 512 0.53 14.85 15.97
N TYR A 513 -0.04 15.55 14.99
CA TYR A 513 -0.10 15.07 13.62
C TYR A 513 0.49 16.08 12.64
N THR A 514 1.50 15.68 11.88
CA THR A 514 1.97 16.40 10.69
C THR A 514 1.33 15.80 9.45
N ILE A 515 0.65 16.64 8.66
CA ILE A 515 -0.17 16.22 7.52
C ILE A 515 0.32 16.90 6.26
N VAL A 516 0.50 16.12 5.18
CA VAL A 516 0.74 16.65 3.83
C VAL A 516 -0.23 15.99 2.87
N ILE A 517 -0.88 16.80 2.06
CA ILE A 517 -1.80 16.41 1.00
C ILE A 517 -1.26 16.96 -0.31
N LEU A 518 -1.15 16.09 -1.31
CA LEU A 518 -0.90 16.40 -2.71
C LEU A 518 -2.11 15.99 -3.53
N VAL A 519 -2.60 16.89 -4.39
CA VAL A 519 -3.56 16.55 -5.46
C VAL A 519 -2.92 16.93 -6.79
N THR A 520 -2.79 15.97 -7.70
CA THR A 520 -2.24 16.20 -9.03
C THR A 520 -3.36 16.61 -10.00
N GLY A 521 -3.08 17.57 -10.91
CA GLY A 521 -4.08 18.08 -11.86
C GLY A 521 -5.16 18.95 -11.22
N GLY A 522 -4.92 19.49 -10.01
CA GLY A 522 -5.82 20.41 -9.33
C GLY A 522 -5.58 21.88 -9.68
N HIS A 523 -6.41 22.75 -9.13
CA HIS A 523 -6.40 24.19 -9.44
C HIS A 523 -6.19 25.08 -8.21
N SER A 524 -6.53 24.61 -7.00
CA SER A 524 -6.51 25.43 -5.79
C SER A 524 -6.29 24.63 -4.53
N GLY A 525 -5.29 25.02 -3.72
CA GLY A 525 -5.04 24.42 -2.41
C GLY A 525 -6.30 24.35 -1.53
N VAL A 526 -7.04 25.44 -1.46
CA VAL A 526 -8.27 25.53 -0.67
C VAL A 526 -9.44 24.78 -1.32
N GLY A 527 -9.57 24.85 -2.66
CA GLY A 527 -10.69 24.25 -3.40
C GLY A 527 -10.60 22.74 -3.45
N ASP A 528 -9.47 22.20 -3.88
CA ASP A 528 -9.29 20.77 -4.12
C ASP A 528 -8.76 20.05 -2.87
N GLY A 529 -7.72 20.57 -2.22
CA GLY A 529 -7.13 19.95 -1.03
C GLY A 529 -7.94 20.19 0.26
N GLY A 530 -8.67 21.32 0.35
CA GLY A 530 -9.41 21.69 1.55
C GLY A 530 -10.48 20.68 1.99
N PRO A 531 -11.36 20.20 1.10
CA PRO A 531 -12.33 19.16 1.43
C PRO A 531 -11.68 17.87 1.93
N ILE A 532 -10.52 17.49 1.35
CA ILE A 532 -9.74 16.31 1.74
C ILE A 532 -9.23 16.49 3.17
N LEU A 533 -8.59 17.65 3.47
CA LEU A 533 -8.12 17.96 4.82
C LEU A 533 -9.25 17.90 5.85
N LYS A 534 -10.41 18.50 5.53
CA LYS A 534 -11.56 18.51 6.44
C LYS A 534 -12.11 17.12 6.76
N LYS A 535 -12.12 16.21 5.78
CA LYS A 535 -12.53 14.82 6.01
C LYS A 535 -11.57 14.11 6.96
N LEU A 536 -10.26 14.25 6.76
CA LEU A 536 -9.26 13.66 7.65
C LEU A 536 -9.35 14.25 9.06
N CYS A 537 -9.38 15.59 9.18
CA CYS A 537 -9.49 16.25 10.48
C CYS A 537 -10.74 15.84 11.25
N ALA A 538 -11.88 15.67 10.57
CA ALA A 538 -13.10 15.17 11.20
C ALA A 538 -12.94 13.77 11.80
N TYR A 539 -12.13 12.92 11.19
CA TYR A 539 -11.79 11.61 11.75
C TYR A 539 -10.86 11.75 12.96
N LEU A 540 -9.74 12.45 12.81
CA LEU A 540 -8.73 12.62 13.85
C LEU A 540 -9.27 13.30 15.11
N GLY A 541 -10.18 14.27 14.95
CA GLY A 541 -10.81 14.95 16.09
C GLY A 541 -11.84 14.11 16.87
N ASN A 542 -12.19 12.93 16.35
CA ASN A 542 -13.04 11.96 17.06
C ASN A 542 -12.24 10.79 17.67
N LEU A 543 -10.92 10.78 17.55
CA LEU A 543 -10.07 9.84 18.25
C LEU A 543 -10.10 10.13 19.76
N PRO A 544 -10.09 9.08 20.62
CA PRO A 544 -10.22 9.23 22.06
C PRO A 544 -9.05 9.95 22.72
#